data_548281a8a34d6c12f48676501cfe6893
#
_entry.id   548281a8a34d6c12f48676501cfe6893
#
_cell.length_a   1.000
_cell.length_b   1.000
_cell.length_c   1.000
_cell.angle_alpha   90.00
_cell.angle_beta   90.00
_cell.angle_gamma   90.00
#
_symmetry.space_group_name_H-M   'P 1'
#
loop_
_entity.id
_entity.type
_entity.pdbx_description
1 polymer ?
#
loop_
_entity_poly.entity_id
_entity_poly.type
_entity_poly.pdbx_seq_one_letter_code
_entity_poly.pdbx_strand_id
1 'polypeptide(L)'
;MAIFALQYLAGGFLDEDLQHFNKKFDDWCISFDNYEDALNLAQTLENCENIDIVEITPLSYPKYFFSELQGTIYATRQIDDNIICVVEPFIGSNFRIAVCNLKTQKVRFLKTHYKTIPSIEVAFANFKEQY
;
A
#
# COMPACT_ATOMS: atom_id res chain seq x y z
N MET A 1 0.57 -4.59 12.44
CA MET A 1 -0.41 -3.83 11.65
C MET A 1 -0.57 -4.50 10.28
N ALA A 2 -1.68 -5.16 10.07
CA ALA A 2 -1.97 -5.85 8.82
C ALA A 2 -3.48 -6.03 8.67
N ILE A 3 -3.93 -6.08 7.43
CA ILE A 3 -5.29 -6.46 7.08
C ILE A 3 -5.24 -7.57 6.04
N PHE A 4 -6.37 -8.19 5.76
CA PHE A 4 -6.46 -9.32 4.84
C PHE A 4 -7.46 -9.02 3.74
N ALA A 5 -7.07 -9.28 2.50
CA ALA A 5 -7.90 -9.12 1.32
C ALA A 5 -8.09 -10.46 0.62
N LEU A 6 -9.08 -10.55 -0.24
CA LEU A 6 -9.35 -11.75 -1.04
C LEU A 6 -8.88 -11.51 -2.47
N GLN A 7 -8.00 -12.36 -2.95
CA GLN A 7 -7.45 -12.27 -4.30
C GLN A 7 -7.76 -13.53 -5.10
N TYR A 8 -8.24 -13.35 -6.33
CA TYR A 8 -8.39 -14.46 -7.26
C TYR A 8 -7.02 -14.92 -7.75
N LEU A 9 -6.89 -16.21 -8.03
CA LEU A 9 -5.67 -16.78 -8.62
C LEU A 9 -5.30 -16.09 -9.93
N ALA A 10 -6.30 -15.56 -10.64
CA ALA A 10 -6.10 -14.81 -11.89
C ALA A 10 -5.60 -13.36 -11.65
N GLY A 11 -5.52 -12.89 -10.40
CA GLY A 11 -4.84 -11.66 -10.05
C GLY A 11 -5.68 -10.47 -9.64
N GLY A 12 -6.99 -10.58 -9.51
CA GLY A 12 -7.83 -9.45 -9.08
C GLY A 12 -8.21 -9.53 -7.61
N PHE A 13 -8.33 -8.38 -6.95
CA PHE A 13 -8.82 -8.29 -5.57
C PHE A 13 -10.31 -8.08 -5.55
N LEU A 14 -11.01 -8.83 -4.68
CA LEU A 14 -12.46 -8.76 -4.57
C LEU A 14 -12.92 -7.42 -3.99
N ASP A 15 -13.90 -6.82 -4.65
CA ASP A 15 -14.53 -5.57 -4.23
C ASP A 15 -15.55 -5.82 -3.10
N GLU A 16 -15.93 -4.75 -2.39
CA GLU A 16 -16.94 -4.80 -1.32
C GLU A 16 -18.30 -5.31 -1.81
N ASP A 17 -18.62 -5.15 -3.09
CA ASP A 17 -19.87 -5.65 -3.67
C ASP A 17 -19.87 -7.17 -3.87
N LEU A 18 -18.74 -7.84 -3.66
CA LEU A 18 -18.52 -9.29 -3.82
C LEU A 18 -18.72 -9.80 -5.26
N GLN A 19 -18.67 -8.92 -6.23
CA GLN A 19 -18.89 -9.24 -7.64
C GLN A 19 -17.76 -8.78 -8.56
N HIS A 20 -17.14 -7.64 -8.26
CA HIS A 20 -16.11 -7.06 -9.09
C HIS A 20 -14.72 -7.31 -8.53
N PHE A 21 -13.73 -7.31 -9.42
CA PHE A 21 -12.33 -7.52 -9.07
C PHE A 21 -11.50 -6.34 -9.57
N ASN A 22 -10.64 -5.84 -8.69
CA ASN A 22 -9.73 -4.75 -8.99
C ASN A 22 -8.32 -5.30 -9.19
N LYS A 23 -7.61 -4.83 -10.22
CA LYS A 23 -6.24 -5.29 -10.49
C LYS A 23 -5.28 -5.00 -9.33
N LYS A 24 -5.52 -3.88 -8.66
CA LYS A 24 -4.72 -3.47 -7.50
C LYS A 24 -5.62 -3.37 -6.28
N PHE A 25 -5.04 -3.63 -5.12
CA PHE A 25 -5.74 -3.39 -3.87
C PHE A 25 -5.98 -1.88 -3.69
N ASP A 26 -7.21 -1.50 -3.36
CA ASP A 26 -7.60 -0.12 -3.09
C ASP A 26 -8.67 -0.06 -2.00
N ASP A 27 -9.16 1.14 -1.70
CA ASP A 27 -10.13 1.35 -0.62
C ASP A 27 -11.51 0.74 -0.90
N TRP A 28 -11.77 0.35 -2.16
CA TRP A 28 -13.02 -0.29 -2.56
C TRP A 28 -12.98 -1.81 -2.41
N CYS A 29 -11.79 -2.37 -2.16
CA CYS A 29 -11.66 -3.81 -1.96
C CYS A 29 -12.13 -4.20 -0.57
N ILE A 30 -12.78 -5.37 -0.48
CA ILE A 30 -13.16 -5.91 0.83
C ILE A 30 -11.90 -6.26 1.62
N SER A 31 -11.89 -5.93 2.91
CA SER A 31 -10.77 -6.23 3.78
C SER A 31 -11.25 -6.65 5.16
N PHE A 32 -10.40 -7.37 5.86
CA PHE A 32 -10.70 -7.92 7.19
C PHE A 32 -9.54 -7.68 8.14
N ASP A 33 -9.85 -7.46 9.41
CA ASP A 33 -8.83 -7.24 10.44
C ASP A 33 -8.10 -8.53 10.82
N ASN A 34 -8.70 -9.69 10.56
CA ASN A 34 -8.07 -10.97 10.90
C ASN A 34 -8.30 -12.00 9.78
N TYR A 35 -7.44 -13.01 9.79
CA TYR A 35 -7.45 -14.07 8.79
C TYR A 35 -8.74 -14.90 8.82
N GLU A 36 -9.25 -15.20 10.00
CA GLU A 36 -10.44 -16.06 10.13
C GLU A 36 -11.67 -15.45 9.49
N ASP A 37 -11.91 -14.16 9.65
CA ASP A 37 -13.05 -13.49 9.05
C ASP A 37 -12.94 -13.51 7.52
N ALA A 38 -11.74 -13.29 6.99
CA ALA A 38 -11.49 -13.39 5.56
C ALA A 38 -11.75 -14.81 5.05
N LEU A 39 -11.27 -15.81 5.77
CA LEU A 39 -11.47 -17.21 5.41
C LEU A 39 -12.95 -17.60 5.43
N ASN A 40 -13.68 -17.16 6.45
CA ASN A 40 -15.09 -17.46 6.59
C ASN A 40 -15.90 -16.91 5.40
N LEU A 41 -15.62 -15.69 4.98
CA LEU A 41 -16.30 -15.15 3.80
C LEU A 41 -15.87 -15.89 2.53
N ALA A 42 -14.57 -16.13 2.35
CA ALA A 42 -14.07 -16.82 1.16
C ALA A 42 -14.73 -18.17 0.96
N GLN A 43 -14.97 -18.92 2.03
CA GLN A 43 -15.60 -20.23 1.97
C GLN A 43 -17.07 -20.19 1.56
N THR A 44 -17.73 -19.04 1.64
CA THR A 44 -19.12 -18.88 1.22
C THR A 44 -19.27 -18.55 -0.26
N LEU A 45 -18.17 -18.22 -0.94
CA LEU A 45 -18.19 -17.81 -2.34
C LEU A 45 -18.12 -19.03 -3.27
N GLU A 46 -18.76 -18.92 -4.44
CA GLU A 46 -18.88 -20.06 -5.38
C GLU A 46 -17.56 -20.64 -5.83
N ASN A 47 -16.55 -19.79 -6.07
CA ASN A 47 -15.24 -20.24 -6.56
C ASN A 47 -14.19 -20.17 -5.47
N CYS A 48 -14.53 -20.61 -4.27
CA CYS A 48 -13.65 -20.46 -3.11
C CYS A 48 -12.28 -21.12 -3.29
N GLU A 49 -12.17 -22.20 -4.08
CA GLU A 49 -10.87 -22.83 -4.36
C GLU A 49 -9.93 -21.96 -5.19
N ASN A 50 -10.47 -20.93 -5.85
CA ASN A 50 -9.67 -19.99 -6.67
C ASN A 50 -9.38 -18.68 -5.96
N ILE A 51 -9.67 -18.58 -4.67
CA ILE A 51 -9.49 -17.37 -3.88
C ILE A 51 -8.42 -17.61 -2.82
N ASP A 52 -7.41 -16.75 -2.82
CA ASP A 52 -6.38 -16.70 -1.79
C ASP A 52 -6.63 -15.55 -0.83
N ILE A 53 -6.24 -15.74 0.42
CA ILE A 53 -6.27 -14.68 1.41
C ILE A 53 -4.88 -14.05 1.45
N VAL A 54 -4.81 -12.75 1.13
CA VAL A 54 -3.55 -12.01 1.00
C VAL A 54 -3.44 -11.01 2.14
N GLU A 55 -2.29 -11.02 2.80
CA GLU A 55 -1.98 -10.05 3.84
C GLU A 55 -1.56 -8.73 3.22
N ILE A 56 -2.23 -7.65 3.61
CA ILE A 56 -1.90 -6.29 3.20
C ILE A 56 -1.23 -5.59 4.37
N THR A 57 -0.02 -5.12 4.15
CA THR A 57 0.80 -4.48 5.18
C THR A 57 1.10 -3.03 4.81
N PRO A 58 1.58 -2.21 5.78
CA PRO A 58 1.99 -0.84 5.46
C PRO A 58 3.04 -0.75 4.36
N LEU A 59 3.91 -1.76 4.23
CA LEU A 59 4.92 -1.78 3.17
C LEU A 59 4.30 -2.08 1.81
N SER A 60 3.31 -2.98 1.74
CA SER A 60 2.68 -3.36 0.48
C SER A 60 1.66 -2.33 -0.01
N TYR A 61 0.94 -1.68 0.90
CA TYR A 61 -0.06 -0.66 0.54
C TYR A 61 -0.09 0.43 1.60
N PRO A 62 0.91 1.35 1.60
CA PRO A 62 1.03 2.35 2.66
C PRO A 62 -0.15 3.33 2.73
N LYS A 63 -0.82 3.63 1.63
CA LYS A 63 -1.94 4.58 1.61
C LYS A 63 -3.12 4.16 2.48
N TYR A 64 -3.31 2.88 2.67
CA TYR A 64 -4.38 2.38 3.54
C TYR A 64 -4.10 2.69 5.02
N PHE A 65 -2.83 2.63 5.41
CA PHE A 65 -2.42 2.77 6.80
C PHE A 65 -2.05 4.20 7.19
N PHE A 66 -1.70 5.03 6.21
CA PHE A 66 -1.27 6.41 6.42
C PHE A 66 -2.15 7.34 5.59
N SER A 67 -3.22 7.84 6.22
CA SER A 67 -4.24 8.64 5.53
C SER A 67 -3.71 9.95 4.95
N GLU A 68 -2.61 10.48 5.50
CA GLU A 68 -1.98 11.70 4.98
C GLU A 68 -1.25 11.47 3.66
N LEU A 69 -0.99 10.21 3.30
CA LEU A 69 -0.24 9.84 2.12
C LEU A 69 -1.15 9.86 0.90
N GLN A 70 -0.94 10.82 -0.01
CA GLN A 70 -1.77 11.02 -1.19
C GLN A 70 -0.94 10.92 -2.46
N GLY A 71 -1.61 10.73 -3.60
CA GLY A 71 -0.95 10.64 -4.90
C GLY A 71 -0.54 9.22 -5.25
N THR A 72 0.40 9.11 -6.21
CA THR A 72 0.90 7.82 -6.68
C THR A 72 2.16 7.43 -5.93
N ILE A 73 2.19 6.20 -5.44
CA ILE A 73 3.34 5.63 -4.74
C ILE A 73 4.11 4.75 -5.73
N TYR A 74 5.36 5.10 -6.00
CA TYR A 74 6.19 4.37 -6.97
C TYR A 74 7.10 3.32 -6.34
N ALA A 75 7.51 3.55 -5.09
CA ALA A 75 8.39 2.62 -4.39
C ALA A 75 8.22 2.77 -2.89
N THR A 76 8.47 1.68 -2.17
CA THR A 76 8.43 1.65 -0.71
C THR A 76 9.62 0.86 -0.19
N ARG A 77 10.11 1.26 0.98
CA ARG A 77 11.18 0.56 1.67
C ARG A 77 11.00 0.75 3.17
N GLN A 78 11.26 -0.28 3.94
CA GLN A 78 11.21 -0.18 5.40
C GLN A 78 12.60 0.08 5.96
N ILE A 79 12.72 1.07 6.83
CA ILE A 79 13.92 1.36 7.61
C ILE A 79 13.49 1.45 9.07
N ASP A 80 13.86 0.47 9.89
CA ASP A 80 13.46 0.38 11.30
C ASP A 80 11.94 0.50 11.45
N ASP A 81 11.46 1.51 12.18
CA ASP A 81 10.03 1.73 12.42
C ASP A 81 9.37 2.65 11.39
N ASN A 82 10.02 2.87 10.24
CA ASN A 82 9.52 3.77 9.22
C ASN A 82 9.36 3.08 7.87
N ILE A 83 8.31 3.47 7.15
CA ILE A 83 8.15 3.14 5.73
C ILE A 83 8.52 4.37 4.93
N ILE A 84 9.48 4.23 4.02
CA ILE A 84 9.95 5.32 3.15
C ILE A 84 9.31 5.14 1.78
N CYS A 85 8.66 6.17 1.28
CA CYS A 85 7.92 6.10 0.03
C CYS A 85 8.40 7.15 -0.98
N VAL A 86 8.40 6.76 -2.26
CA VAL A 86 8.53 7.72 -3.37
C VAL A 86 7.12 8.09 -3.81
N VAL A 87 6.77 9.36 -3.71
CA VAL A 87 5.41 9.86 -3.94
C VAL A 87 5.40 10.92 -5.03
N GLU A 88 4.46 10.80 -5.95
CA GLU A 88 4.06 11.88 -6.86
C GLU A 88 2.68 12.36 -6.40
N PRO A 89 2.58 13.51 -5.72
CA PRO A 89 1.30 13.96 -5.14
C PRO A 89 0.21 14.19 -6.17
N PHE A 90 0.59 14.74 -7.34
CA PHE A 90 -0.33 14.96 -8.46
C PHE A 90 0.35 14.49 -9.75
N ILE A 91 -0.44 14.01 -10.68
CA ILE A 91 0.07 13.58 -11.98
C ILE A 91 0.81 14.75 -12.65
N GLY A 92 2.06 14.51 -13.03
CA GLY A 92 2.90 15.54 -13.67
C GLY A 92 3.60 16.48 -12.70
N SER A 93 3.45 16.26 -11.39
CA SER A 93 4.14 17.06 -10.38
C SER A 93 5.52 16.49 -10.06
N ASN A 94 6.24 17.17 -9.18
CA ASN A 94 7.55 16.70 -8.72
C ASN A 94 7.39 15.51 -7.78
N PHE A 95 8.41 14.64 -7.79
CA PHE A 95 8.49 13.50 -6.88
C PHE A 95 9.06 13.93 -5.52
N ARG A 96 8.55 13.32 -4.47
CA ARG A 96 9.01 13.58 -3.10
C ARG A 96 9.23 12.27 -2.37
N ILE A 97 10.03 12.33 -1.30
CA ILE A 97 10.18 11.22 -0.37
C ILE A 97 9.32 11.50 0.85
N ALA A 98 8.49 10.55 1.22
CA ALA A 98 7.68 10.57 2.43
C ALA A 98 8.21 9.56 3.43
N VAL A 99 8.23 9.93 4.71
CA VAL A 99 8.60 9.06 5.81
C VAL A 99 7.37 8.83 6.66
N CYS A 100 6.95 7.56 6.75
CA CYS A 100 5.74 7.15 7.48
C CYS A 100 6.14 6.36 8.73
N ASN A 101 5.88 6.91 9.90
CA ASN A 101 6.28 6.27 11.15
C ASN A 101 5.21 5.25 11.59
N LEU A 102 5.61 4.00 11.76
CA LEU A 102 4.70 2.91 12.12
C LEU A 102 4.15 3.03 13.54
N LYS A 103 4.91 3.62 14.45
CA LYS A 103 4.50 3.75 15.84
C LYS A 103 3.55 4.93 16.07
N THR A 104 3.89 6.09 15.50
CA THR A 104 3.09 7.31 15.69
C THR A 104 2.00 7.48 14.64
N GLN A 105 2.08 6.74 13.54
CA GLN A 105 1.17 6.83 12.39
C GLN A 105 1.23 8.19 11.68
N LYS A 106 2.31 8.93 11.86
CA LYS A 106 2.51 10.24 11.24
C LYS A 106 3.34 10.14 9.99
N VAL A 107 3.02 11.01 9.03
CA VAL A 107 3.71 11.11 7.75
C VAL A 107 4.46 12.43 7.70
N ARG A 108 5.71 12.37 7.25
CA ARG A 108 6.54 13.55 7.05
C ARG A 108 7.07 13.53 5.63
N PHE A 109 6.86 14.63 4.90
CA PHE A 109 7.41 14.80 3.55
C PHE A 109 8.73 15.54 3.64
N LEU A 110 9.76 15.03 2.96
CA LEU A 110 11.02 15.73 2.86
C LEU A 110 10.87 16.97 1.98
N LYS A 111 11.66 18.01 2.27
CA LYS A 111 11.53 19.30 1.58
C LYS A 111 12.00 19.26 0.13
N THR A 112 12.92 18.36 -0.20
CA THR A 112 13.50 18.28 -1.54
C THR A 112 12.50 17.68 -2.53
N HIS A 113 12.38 18.31 -3.69
CA HIS A 113 11.54 17.87 -4.80
C HIS A 113 12.43 17.40 -5.94
N TYR A 114 12.01 16.34 -6.61
CA TYR A 114 12.75 15.75 -7.73
C TYR A 114 11.87 15.78 -8.98
N LYS A 115 12.42 16.24 -10.10
CA LYS A 115 11.65 16.40 -11.33
C LYS A 115 11.58 15.15 -12.19
N THR A 116 12.51 14.22 -12.00
CA THR A 116 12.62 13.03 -12.84
C THR A 116 12.66 11.76 -12.00
N ILE A 117 12.23 10.65 -12.59
CA ILE A 117 12.30 9.35 -11.94
C ILE A 117 13.74 8.96 -11.63
N PRO A 118 14.72 9.08 -12.56
CA PRO A 118 16.11 8.72 -12.22
C PRO A 118 16.67 9.51 -11.03
N SER A 119 16.35 10.79 -10.89
CA SER A 119 16.87 11.59 -9.78
C SER A 119 16.29 11.15 -8.44
N ILE A 120 14.98 10.87 -8.38
CA ILE A 120 14.37 10.41 -7.14
C ILE A 120 14.82 8.98 -6.79
N GLU A 121 15.05 8.12 -7.78
CA GLU A 121 15.54 6.77 -7.54
C GLU A 121 16.91 6.77 -6.86
N VAL A 122 17.82 7.63 -7.31
CA VAL A 122 19.14 7.77 -6.69
C VAL A 122 19.00 8.28 -5.25
N ALA A 123 18.19 9.30 -5.02
CA ALA A 123 17.97 9.83 -3.69
C ALA A 123 17.32 8.79 -2.76
N PHE A 124 16.37 8.02 -3.28
CA PHE A 124 15.68 6.98 -2.51
C PHE A 124 16.64 5.85 -2.13
N ALA A 125 17.47 5.40 -3.07
CA ALA A 125 18.44 4.33 -2.83
C ALA A 125 19.50 4.74 -1.80
N ASN A 126 19.86 6.02 -1.78
CA ASN A 126 20.87 6.55 -0.86
C ASN A 126 20.28 7.16 0.41
N PHE A 127 18.97 7.13 0.54
CA PHE A 127 18.31 7.71 1.71
C PHE A 127 18.73 6.96 2.98
N LYS A 128 19.25 7.71 3.93
CA LYS A 128 19.57 7.23 5.27
C LYS A 128 18.83 8.08 6.27
N GLU A 129 18.14 7.43 7.16
CA GLU A 129 17.42 8.12 8.21
C GLU A 129 18.39 8.76 9.19
N GLN A 130 18.23 10.08 9.41
CA GLN A 130 19.04 10.84 10.36
C GLN A 130 18.14 11.81 11.12
N TYR A 131 17.22 11.26 11.89
CA TYR A 131 16.37 12.08 12.75
C TYR A 131 16.32 11.58 14.14
#